data_52b9166d60526a00a5e61cf01006c210
#
_entry.id   52b9166d60526a00a5e61cf01006c210
#
_cell.length_a   1.000
_cell.length_b   1.000
_cell.length_c   1.000
_cell.angle_alpha   90.00
_cell.angle_beta   90.00
_cell.angle_gamma   90.00
#
_symmetry.space_group_name_H-M   'P 1'
#
loop_
_entity.id
_entity.type
_entity.pdbx_description
1 polymer ?
#
loop_
_entity_poly.entity_id
_entity_poly.type
_entity_poly.pdbx_seq_one_letter_code
_entity_poly.pdbx_strand_id
1 'polypeptide(L)'
;MELELCGYFDHNFGDDYMQKITAHYMPEYNFYVDARNSPSALLLDEKNVSLKNSEQKKTIPRLLVTGSGFMVNSRAALKCELIWFLRRKHIADYCIGCNIEPIKSRLAERLVIHKLKKFKYIVCRDKNSLLWLQKRCPNTMISYMPDILF
;
A
#
# COMPACT_ATOMS: atom_id res chain seq x y z
N MET A 1 -3.85 -17.94 -4.22
CA MET A 1 -3.61 -16.84 -5.19
C MET A 1 -2.26 -16.23 -4.90
N GLU A 2 -1.54 -15.70 -5.93
CA GLU A 2 -0.22 -15.10 -5.77
C GLU A 2 -0.33 -13.56 -5.71
N LEU A 3 0.40 -12.93 -4.79
CA LEU A 3 0.46 -11.48 -4.61
C LEU A 3 1.90 -11.02 -4.39
N GLU A 4 2.29 -9.92 -5.00
CA GLU A 4 3.52 -9.22 -4.63
C GLU A 4 3.24 -8.28 -3.46
N LEU A 5 3.87 -8.53 -2.33
CA LEU A 5 3.75 -7.69 -1.14
C LEU A 5 4.64 -6.46 -1.30
N CYS A 6 4.03 -5.30 -1.20
CA CYS A 6 4.69 -4.00 -1.26
C CYS A 6 4.44 -3.26 0.05
N GLY A 7 5.43 -2.54 0.52
CA GLY A 7 5.31 -1.75 1.73
C GLY A 7 6.53 -0.89 1.95
N TYR A 8 6.60 -0.30 3.10
CA TYR A 8 7.78 0.41 3.56
C TYR A 8 8.63 -0.58 4.35
N PHE A 9 9.83 -0.90 3.84
CA PHE A 9 10.71 -1.94 4.39
C PHE A 9 11.96 -1.36 5.07
N ASP A 10 11.93 -0.10 5.49
CA ASP A 10 13.10 0.62 6.01
C ASP A 10 13.30 0.40 7.53
N HIS A 11 13.31 -0.88 7.95
CA HIS A 11 13.50 -1.29 9.35
C HIS A 11 12.54 -0.62 10.35
N ASN A 12 11.34 -0.27 9.89
CA ASN A 12 10.27 0.20 10.74
C ASN A 12 9.48 -1.00 11.28
N PHE A 13 9.67 -1.32 12.55
CA PHE A 13 9.03 -2.46 13.20
C PHE A 13 7.51 -2.50 13.00
N GLY A 14 6.84 -1.34 13.03
CA GLY A 14 5.39 -1.26 12.84
C GLY A 14 4.97 -1.70 11.44
N ASP A 15 5.65 -1.22 10.41
CA ASP A 15 5.34 -1.57 9.02
C ASP A 15 5.71 -3.03 8.72
N ASP A 16 6.84 -3.53 9.22
CA ASP A 16 7.25 -4.94 9.09
C ASP A 16 6.25 -5.88 9.77
N TYR A 17 5.77 -5.50 10.96
CA TYR A 17 4.81 -6.29 11.72
C TYR A 17 3.42 -6.32 11.05
N MET A 18 2.98 -5.21 10.46
CA MET A 18 1.73 -5.17 9.67
C MET A 18 1.80 -6.11 8.47
N GLN A 19 2.93 -6.16 7.79
CA GLN A 19 3.12 -7.06 6.65
C GLN A 19 3.10 -8.53 7.10
N LYS A 20 3.75 -8.85 8.22
CA LYS A 20 3.72 -10.18 8.83
C LYS A 20 2.30 -10.59 9.20
N ILE A 21 1.56 -9.74 9.92
CA ILE A 21 0.17 -9.99 10.29
C ILE A 21 -0.69 -10.21 9.06
N THR A 22 -0.53 -9.39 8.02
CA THR A 22 -1.25 -9.56 6.76
C THR A 22 -0.99 -10.93 6.15
N ALA A 23 0.26 -11.36 6.07
CA ALA A 23 0.60 -12.69 5.56
C ALA A 23 0.06 -13.81 6.44
N HIS A 24 0.15 -13.68 7.76
CA HIS A 24 -0.32 -14.65 8.72
C HIS A 24 -1.83 -14.90 8.64
N TYR A 25 -2.64 -13.83 8.52
CA TYR A 25 -4.09 -13.93 8.48
C TYR A 25 -4.67 -14.14 7.07
N MET A 26 -3.82 -14.23 6.05
CA MET A 26 -4.21 -14.54 4.68
C MET A 26 -3.46 -15.78 4.15
N PRO A 27 -3.57 -16.95 4.82
CA PRO A 27 -2.77 -18.15 4.51
C PRO A 27 -3.10 -18.76 3.13
N GLU A 28 -4.24 -18.42 2.55
CA GLU A 28 -4.65 -18.84 1.21
C GLU A 28 -3.92 -18.13 0.07
N TYR A 29 -3.13 -17.10 0.40
CA TYR A 29 -2.30 -16.36 -0.54
C TYR A 29 -0.84 -16.72 -0.39
N ASN A 30 -0.13 -16.85 -1.51
CA ASN A 30 1.33 -16.90 -1.54
C ASN A 30 1.86 -15.50 -1.82
N PHE A 31 2.62 -14.97 -0.88
CA PHE A 31 3.21 -13.64 -0.99
C PHE A 31 4.64 -13.69 -1.49
N TYR A 32 4.97 -12.79 -2.41
CA TYR A 32 6.31 -12.61 -2.93
C TYR A 32 6.82 -11.22 -2.57
N VAL A 33 8.04 -11.13 -2.08
CA VAL A 33 8.69 -9.87 -1.70
C VAL A 33 9.95 -9.68 -2.52
N ASP A 34 10.14 -8.49 -3.08
CA ASP A 34 11.36 -8.16 -3.80
C ASP A 34 12.55 -8.08 -2.82
N ALA A 35 13.57 -8.90 -3.04
CA ALA A 35 14.78 -8.94 -2.21
C ALA A 35 15.47 -7.57 -2.08
N ARG A 36 15.31 -6.69 -3.08
CA ARG A 36 15.87 -5.33 -3.06
C ARG A 36 15.23 -4.43 -2.00
N ASN A 37 14.07 -4.80 -1.51
CA ASN A 37 13.37 -4.07 -0.43
C ASN A 37 13.90 -4.44 0.96
N SER A 38 14.89 -5.34 1.07
CA SER A 38 15.45 -5.80 2.35
C SER A 38 14.37 -6.22 3.36
N PRO A 39 13.50 -7.20 3.01
CA PRO A 39 12.43 -7.62 3.90
C PRO A 39 12.98 -8.14 5.21
N SER A 40 12.29 -7.90 6.31
CA SER A 40 12.71 -8.37 7.63
C SER A 40 12.68 -9.89 7.72
N ALA A 41 13.56 -10.47 8.55
CA ALA A 41 13.53 -11.90 8.87
C ALA A 41 12.16 -12.29 9.46
N LEU A 42 11.56 -11.40 10.25
CA LEU A 42 10.25 -11.58 10.86
C LEU A 42 9.14 -11.87 9.83
N LEU A 43 9.19 -11.22 8.67
CA LEU A 43 8.24 -11.44 7.57
C LEU A 43 8.56 -12.74 6.82
N LEU A 44 9.84 -13.02 6.60
CA LEU A 44 10.29 -14.22 5.88
C LEU A 44 10.09 -15.53 6.65
N ASP A 45 9.84 -15.46 7.95
CA ASP A 45 9.46 -16.61 8.78
C ASP A 45 8.03 -17.13 8.50
N GLU A 46 7.19 -16.33 7.82
CA GLU A 46 5.85 -16.77 7.45
C GLU A 46 5.91 -17.78 6.29
N LYS A 47 5.24 -18.92 6.44
CA LYS A 47 5.30 -20.07 5.52
C LYS A 47 4.84 -19.76 4.09
N ASN A 48 3.97 -18.75 3.96
CA ASN A 48 3.38 -18.32 2.69
C ASN A 48 4.07 -17.08 2.11
N VAL A 49 5.25 -16.70 2.65
CA VAL A 49 6.07 -15.59 2.14
C VAL A 49 7.36 -16.12 1.54
N SER A 50 7.72 -15.63 0.36
CA SER A 50 8.93 -16.01 -0.36
C SER A 50 9.58 -14.81 -1.03
N LEU A 51 10.89 -14.89 -1.25
CA LEU A 51 11.59 -13.89 -2.06
C LEU A 51 11.21 -14.07 -3.54
N LYS A 52 10.95 -12.95 -4.20
CA LYS A 52 10.63 -12.91 -5.62
C LYS A 52 11.85 -13.32 -6.46
N ASN A 53 11.69 -14.35 -7.28
CA ASN A 53 12.71 -14.76 -8.23
C ASN A 53 12.57 -14.04 -9.60
N SER A 54 13.54 -14.25 -10.51
CA SER A 54 13.53 -13.60 -11.82
C SER A 54 12.39 -14.03 -12.74
N GLU A 55 11.85 -15.22 -12.56
CA GLU A 55 10.75 -15.77 -13.38
C GLU A 55 9.41 -15.14 -13.02
N GLN A 56 9.24 -14.74 -11.76
CA GLN A 56 8.00 -14.12 -11.24
C GLN A 56 7.85 -12.62 -11.59
N LYS A 57 8.69 -12.08 -12.47
CA LYS A 57 8.66 -10.65 -12.85
C LYS A 57 7.42 -10.22 -13.65
N LYS A 58 6.62 -11.15 -14.15
CA LYS A 58 5.51 -10.82 -15.05
C LYS A 58 4.17 -11.06 -14.37
N THR A 59 3.46 -10.00 -14.05
CA THR A 59 2.00 -9.95 -13.89
C THR A 59 1.38 -10.39 -12.55
N ILE A 60 2.15 -10.56 -11.48
CA ILE A 60 1.54 -10.83 -10.17
C ILE A 60 0.88 -9.53 -9.66
N PRO A 61 -0.41 -9.55 -9.26
CA PRO A 61 -1.06 -8.41 -8.63
C PRO A 61 -0.30 -7.97 -7.38
N ARG A 62 -0.28 -6.67 -7.10
CA ARG A 62 0.50 -6.08 -6.02
C ARG A 62 -0.41 -5.63 -4.89
N LEU A 63 -0.06 -6.01 -3.66
CA LEU A 63 -0.70 -5.59 -2.43
C LEU A 63 0.21 -4.63 -1.69
N LEU A 64 -0.22 -3.39 -1.51
CA LEU A 64 0.43 -2.41 -0.66
C LEU A 64 -0.13 -2.53 0.76
N VAL A 65 0.73 -2.88 1.71
CA VAL A 65 0.43 -2.81 3.14
C VAL A 65 1.13 -1.60 3.70
N THR A 66 0.39 -0.71 4.34
CA THR A 66 0.95 0.55 4.84
C THR A 66 0.37 0.94 6.19
N GLY A 67 1.23 1.24 7.15
CA GLY A 67 0.88 1.82 8.44
C GLY A 67 0.76 3.35 8.40
N SER A 68 1.20 3.98 7.30
CA SER A 68 1.18 5.43 7.14
C SER A 68 0.17 5.89 6.09
N GLY A 69 -0.17 7.17 6.16
CA GLY A 69 -1.15 7.77 5.26
C GLY A 69 -0.56 8.24 3.94
N PHE A 70 -1.45 8.46 2.99
CA PHE A 70 -1.13 9.24 1.81
C PHE A 70 -1.06 10.72 2.22
N MET A 71 0.16 11.16 2.57
CA MET A 71 0.42 12.51 3.04
C MET A 71 1.18 13.31 1.98
N VAL A 72 0.75 14.54 1.72
CA VAL A 72 1.51 15.49 0.90
C VAL A 72 1.61 16.81 1.63
N ASN A 73 2.33 16.81 2.74
CA ASN A 73 2.44 17.97 3.63
C ASN A 73 3.74 18.77 3.45
N SER A 74 4.63 18.32 2.55
CA SER A 74 5.89 19.00 2.25
C SER A 74 6.09 19.22 0.76
N ARG A 75 6.97 20.18 0.41
CA ARG A 75 7.38 20.38 -0.98
C ARG A 75 8.10 19.17 -1.57
N ALA A 76 8.86 18.45 -0.75
CA ALA A 76 9.54 17.22 -1.17
C ALA A 76 8.52 16.12 -1.50
N ALA A 77 7.51 15.89 -0.65
CA ALA A 77 6.44 14.95 -0.91
C ALA A 77 5.66 15.30 -2.19
N LEU A 78 5.32 16.58 -2.40
CA LEU A 78 4.67 17.04 -3.63
C LEU A 78 5.53 16.75 -4.87
N LYS A 79 6.85 17.00 -4.81
CA LYS A 79 7.78 16.69 -5.88
C LYS A 79 7.80 15.17 -6.19
N CYS A 80 7.82 14.33 -5.16
CA CYS A 80 7.75 12.87 -5.32
C CYS A 80 6.45 12.43 -6.00
N GLU A 81 5.30 12.97 -5.59
CA GLU A 81 4.02 12.66 -6.21
C GLU A 81 3.96 13.11 -7.67
N LEU A 82 4.53 14.28 -7.99
CA LEU A 82 4.60 14.78 -9.37
C LEU A 82 5.49 13.89 -10.24
N ILE A 83 6.67 13.50 -9.76
CA ILE A 83 7.57 12.58 -10.47
C ILE A 83 6.87 11.24 -10.70
N TRP A 84 6.18 10.74 -9.68
CA TRP A 84 5.42 9.50 -9.78
C TRP A 84 4.33 9.59 -10.85
N PHE A 85 3.56 10.68 -10.87
CA PHE A 85 2.52 10.96 -11.86
C PHE A 85 3.09 10.99 -13.28
N LEU A 86 4.18 11.75 -13.50
CA LEU A 86 4.83 11.89 -14.80
C LEU A 86 5.39 10.56 -15.32
N ARG A 87 5.94 9.74 -14.42
CA ARG A 87 6.48 8.42 -14.79
C ARG A 87 5.39 7.35 -14.99
N ARG A 88 4.13 7.67 -14.80
CA ARG A 88 2.97 6.74 -14.90
C ARG A 88 3.17 5.42 -14.17
N LYS A 89 3.94 5.42 -13.09
CA LYS A 89 4.21 4.20 -12.33
C LYS A 89 2.93 3.64 -11.72
N HIS A 90 2.73 2.34 -11.84
CA HIS A 90 1.73 1.60 -11.08
C HIS A 90 2.34 1.20 -9.73
N ILE A 91 1.66 1.52 -8.62
CA ILE A 91 2.16 1.20 -7.29
C ILE A 91 1.72 -0.21 -6.91
N ALA A 92 0.43 -0.42 -6.83
CA ALA A 92 -0.19 -1.68 -6.45
C ALA A 92 -1.63 -1.75 -6.96
N ASP A 93 -2.20 -2.95 -6.96
CA ASP A 93 -3.61 -3.19 -7.31
C ASP A 93 -4.51 -3.05 -6.10
N TYR A 94 -3.99 -3.39 -4.92
CA TYR A 94 -4.71 -3.42 -3.63
C TYR A 94 -3.94 -2.65 -2.58
N CYS A 95 -4.65 -2.04 -1.62
CA CYS A 95 -4.05 -1.31 -0.51
C CYS A 95 -4.76 -1.63 0.80
N ILE A 96 -3.99 -1.97 1.83
CA ILE A 96 -4.50 -2.24 3.19
C ILE A 96 -3.82 -1.32 4.20
N GLY A 97 -4.61 -0.83 5.16
CA GLY A 97 -4.12 -0.08 6.31
C GLY A 97 -3.86 1.40 6.06
N CYS A 98 -4.28 1.93 4.91
CA CYS A 98 -4.03 3.33 4.61
C CYS A 98 -4.92 4.30 5.40
N ASN A 99 -4.42 5.50 5.63
CA ASN A 99 -5.20 6.67 6.01
C ASN A 99 -4.90 7.84 5.07
N ILE A 100 -5.85 8.77 5.00
CA ILE A 100 -5.70 10.00 4.22
C ILE A 100 -5.65 11.17 5.20
N GLU A 101 -4.51 11.81 5.30
CA GLU A 101 -4.39 13.02 6.08
C GLU A 101 -4.92 14.25 5.32
N PRO A 102 -5.32 15.31 6.03
CA PRO A 102 -5.78 16.54 5.40
C PRO A 102 -4.73 17.10 4.43
N ILE A 103 -5.09 17.20 3.15
CA ILE A 103 -4.21 17.70 2.10
C ILE A 103 -4.54 19.17 1.85
N LYS A 104 -3.62 20.08 2.18
CA LYS A 104 -3.82 21.54 2.07
C LYS A 104 -3.78 22.04 0.62
N SER A 105 -3.00 21.42 -0.24
CA SER A 105 -2.80 21.84 -1.62
C SER A 105 -3.78 21.16 -2.56
N ARG A 106 -4.55 21.92 -3.34
CA ARG A 106 -5.44 21.38 -4.39
C ARG A 106 -4.71 20.56 -5.45
N LEU A 107 -3.47 20.96 -5.80
CA LEU A 107 -2.66 20.18 -6.73
C LEU A 107 -2.26 18.85 -6.13
N ALA A 108 -1.78 18.85 -4.89
CA ALA A 108 -1.43 17.62 -4.17
C ALA A 108 -2.64 16.68 -4.04
N GLU A 109 -3.80 17.22 -3.69
CA GLU A 109 -5.04 16.44 -3.60
C GLU A 109 -5.39 15.78 -4.95
N ARG A 110 -5.30 16.50 -6.06
CA ARG A 110 -5.54 15.93 -7.41
C ARG A 110 -4.57 14.80 -7.76
N LEU A 111 -3.28 14.96 -7.43
CA LEU A 111 -2.27 13.93 -7.67
C LEU A 111 -2.54 12.67 -6.84
N VAL A 112 -2.86 12.84 -5.56
CA VAL A 112 -3.23 11.73 -4.66
C VAL A 112 -4.49 11.02 -5.16
N ILE A 113 -5.54 11.75 -5.52
CA ILE A 113 -6.77 11.16 -6.09
C ILE A 113 -6.46 10.37 -7.35
N HIS A 114 -5.64 10.93 -8.26
CA HIS A 114 -5.25 10.23 -9.49
C HIS A 114 -4.52 8.90 -9.19
N LYS A 115 -3.70 8.88 -8.17
CA LYS A 115 -2.99 7.71 -7.70
C LYS A 115 -3.95 6.67 -7.09
N LEU A 116 -4.83 7.12 -6.20
CA LEU A 116 -5.77 6.26 -5.49
C LEU A 116 -6.80 5.60 -6.41
N LYS A 117 -7.22 6.29 -7.46
CA LYS A 117 -8.12 5.74 -8.50
C LYS A 117 -7.55 4.56 -9.29
N LYS A 118 -6.24 4.29 -9.18
CA LYS A 118 -5.60 3.14 -9.84
C LYS A 118 -5.71 1.85 -9.04
N PHE A 119 -6.01 1.94 -7.75
CA PHE A 119 -6.26 0.76 -6.94
C PHE A 119 -7.62 0.15 -7.28
N LYS A 120 -7.68 -1.16 -7.32
CA LYS A 120 -8.93 -1.93 -7.46
C LYS A 120 -9.71 -1.96 -6.15
N TYR A 121 -8.98 -2.08 -5.04
CA TYR A 121 -9.55 -2.15 -3.71
C TYR A 121 -8.66 -1.45 -2.68
N ILE A 122 -9.28 -0.69 -1.79
CA ILE A 122 -8.61 0.03 -0.69
C ILE A 122 -9.31 -0.30 0.62
N VAL A 123 -8.55 -0.77 1.59
CA VAL A 123 -8.97 -0.91 2.98
C VAL A 123 -8.33 0.22 3.78
N CYS A 124 -9.13 1.15 4.26
CA CYS A 124 -8.64 2.23 5.11
C CYS A 124 -8.89 1.94 6.59
N ARG A 125 -8.02 2.49 7.46
CA ARG A 125 -8.04 2.22 8.90
C ARG A 125 -8.83 3.22 9.74
N ASP A 126 -9.35 4.27 9.12
CA ASP A 126 -10.16 5.28 9.81
C ASP A 126 -11.38 5.72 9.00
N LYS A 127 -12.43 6.14 9.71
CA LYS A 127 -13.70 6.51 9.11
C LYS A 127 -13.64 7.81 8.29
N ASN A 128 -12.74 8.73 8.64
CA ASN A 128 -12.58 9.98 7.90
C ASN A 128 -11.99 9.70 6.51
N SER A 129 -10.99 8.84 6.46
CA SER A 129 -10.41 8.35 5.20
C SER A 129 -11.45 7.62 4.34
N LEU A 130 -12.28 6.77 4.94
CA LEU A 130 -13.37 6.10 4.24
C LEU A 130 -14.29 7.11 3.54
N LEU A 131 -14.82 8.08 4.28
CA LEU A 131 -15.73 9.09 3.75
C LEU A 131 -15.06 9.96 2.67
N TRP A 132 -13.79 10.31 2.89
CA TRP A 132 -13.02 11.09 1.93
C TRP A 132 -12.81 10.33 0.62
N LEU A 133 -12.44 9.05 0.70
CA LEU A 133 -12.19 8.18 -0.45
C LEU A 133 -13.48 7.91 -1.24
N GLN A 134 -14.57 7.55 -0.57
CA GLN A 134 -15.86 7.30 -1.21
C GLN A 134 -16.34 8.49 -2.04
N LYS A 135 -16.14 9.70 -1.53
CA LYS A 135 -16.51 10.93 -2.24
C LYS A 135 -15.66 11.19 -3.47
N ARG A 136 -14.38 10.82 -3.46
CA ARG A 136 -13.40 11.21 -4.49
C ARG A 136 -13.00 10.10 -5.46
N CYS A 137 -13.18 8.86 -5.05
CA CYS A 137 -12.84 7.66 -5.81
C CYS A 137 -14.03 6.70 -5.95
N PRO A 138 -15.15 7.14 -6.54
CA PRO A 138 -16.41 6.36 -6.54
C PRO A 138 -16.33 5.02 -7.29
N ASN A 139 -15.35 4.87 -8.17
CA ASN A 139 -15.15 3.63 -8.96
C ASN A 139 -14.15 2.66 -8.31
N THR A 140 -13.55 3.03 -7.19
CA THR A 140 -12.65 2.15 -6.43
C THR A 140 -13.46 1.47 -5.34
N MET A 141 -13.31 0.17 -5.17
CA MET A 141 -13.92 -0.53 -4.04
C MET A 141 -13.19 -0.10 -2.76
N ILE A 142 -13.94 0.35 -1.76
CA ILE A 142 -13.37 0.91 -0.54
C ILE A 142 -14.11 0.31 0.65
N SER A 143 -13.35 -0.19 1.63
CA SER A 143 -13.86 -0.62 2.91
C SER A 143 -13.09 -0.01 4.07
N TYR A 144 -13.67 -0.14 5.24
CA TYR A 144 -13.05 0.24 6.50
C TYR A 144 -12.74 -1.01 7.32
N MET A 145 -11.56 -1.06 7.86
CA MET A 145 -11.16 -2.02 8.88
C MET A 145 -10.31 -1.27 9.92
N PRO A 146 -10.57 -1.42 11.22
CA PRO A 146 -9.71 -0.87 12.26
C PRO A 146 -8.25 -1.26 12.03
N ASP A 147 -7.33 -0.53 12.64
CA ASP A 147 -5.91 -0.81 12.51
C ASP A 147 -5.63 -2.27 12.85
N ILE A 148 -4.91 -2.95 11.97
CA ILE A 148 -4.63 -4.39 12.06
C ILE A 148 -3.67 -4.73 13.24
N LEU A 149 -3.09 -3.72 13.87
CA LEU A 149 -2.24 -3.88 15.05
C LEU A 149 -3.01 -3.87 16.40
N PHE A 150 -4.34 -3.68 16.38
CA PHE A 150 -5.17 -3.64 17.59
C PHE A 150 -6.29 -4.66 17.57
#